data_48ab43f4cf1ae7cbd812c4f131cc3d94
#
_entry.id   48ab43f4cf1ae7cbd812c4f131cc3d94
#
_cell.length_a   1.000
_cell.length_b   1.000
_cell.length_c   1.000
_cell.angle_alpha   90.00
_cell.angle_beta   90.00
_cell.angle_gamma   90.00
#
_symmetry.space_group_name_H-M   'P 1'
#
loop_
_entity.id
_entity.type
_entity.pdbx_description
1 polymer ?
#
loop_
_entity_poly.entity_id
_entity_poly.type
_entity_poly.pdbx_seq_one_letter_code
_entity_poly.pdbx_strand_id
1 'polypeptide(L)'
;MSQAPFQKFIGKKKNSVVKEAFRQEKKKVKKERAAYFDQLKEAKRQAAIERAKNPHQSAKTAAPASKPTKAAPVKKGAAEKEKVETMPLNKFMAHCGVSSRRDAVTFIKEGKVKVNGQVVLEPGFKVKTTDEIKFNNKKLFVTKNLVYILLNKPKDYITTTDDPQGRKTVLQLINQATEERVYPIGRLDRNTSGVLLLTNDGDLTQKLSHPSYEVKKIYEVKLDKPLTKGDFDKILKGLVLEDGPIHVDSLAYADSKDRSVIGIEIHSGRNRIVRRIFEHLRYDVKGLDRVMYAGLTKKNVDRGKWRFLSEKEIRLLKYLNASKKK
;
A
#
# COMPACT_ATOMS: atom_id res chain seq x y z
N MET A 1 -26.37 -15.67 7.87
CA MET A 1 -25.70 -14.87 6.82
C MET A 1 -25.43 -13.48 7.35
N SER A 2 -24.18 -13.17 7.73
CA SER A 2 -23.80 -11.88 8.32
C SER A 2 -23.52 -10.89 7.19
N GLN A 3 -24.36 -9.84 7.09
CA GLN A 3 -24.15 -8.73 6.16
C GLN A 3 -22.90 -7.95 6.52
N ALA A 4 -22.19 -7.42 5.51
CA ALA A 4 -21.03 -6.54 5.71
C ALA A 4 -21.42 -5.36 6.61
N PRO A 5 -20.52 -4.87 7.50
CA PRO A 5 -20.87 -3.94 8.58
C PRO A 5 -21.56 -2.65 8.14
N PHE A 6 -21.44 -2.23 6.88
CA PHE A 6 -22.09 -1.03 6.34
C PHE A 6 -23.43 -1.27 5.61
N GLN A 7 -23.77 -2.51 5.24
CA GLN A 7 -25.04 -2.79 4.54
C GLN A 7 -26.29 -2.65 5.44
N LYS A 8 -26.10 -2.63 6.76
CA LYS A 8 -27.23 -2.41 7.71
C LYS A 8 -27.81 -0.99 7.66
N PHE A 9 -27.11 -0.03 7.10
CA PHE A 9 -27.47 1.40 7.14
C PHE A 9 -28.01 1.94 5.81
N ILE A 10 -27.91 1.14 4.73
CA ILE A 10 -28.46 1.51 3.42
C ILE A 10 -29.85 0.85 3.32
N GLY A 11 -30.91 1.64 3.25
CA GLY A 11 -32.26 1.14 3.04
C GLY A 11 -32.30 0.14 1.86
N LYS A 12 -32.94 -1.02 2.05
CA LYS A 12 -32.99 -2.11 1.06
C LYS A 12 -33.61 -1.62 -0.25
N LYS A 13 -32.79 -1.16 -1.21
CA LYS A 13 -33.23 -1.01 -2.59
C LYS A 13 -33.41 -2.41 -3.18
N LYS A 14 -34.50 -2.64 -3.93
CA LYS A 14 -34.75 -3.92 -4.63
C LYS A 14 -33.50 -4.27 -5.45
N ASN A 15 -33.04 -5.52 -5.40
CA ASN A 15 -31.82 -5.98 -6.08
C ASN A 15 -31.81 -5.70 -7.62
N SER A 16 -33.00 -5.62 -8.24
CA SER A 16 -33.16 -5.22 -9.64
C SER A 16 -32.74 -3.77 -9.90
N VAL A 17 -33.12 -2.82 -9.02
CA VAL A 17 -32.77 -1.40 -9.15
C VAL A 17 -31.27 -1.17 -8.97
N VAL A 18 -30.64 -1.89 -8.02
CA VAL A 18 -29.19 -1.83 -7.81
C VAL A 18 -28.43 -2.41 -9.01
N LYS A 19 -28.89 -3.53 -9.57
CA LYS A 19 -28.29 -4.13 -10.78
C LYS A 19 -28.43 -3.23 -12.01
N GLU A 20 -29.57 -2.55 -12.16
CA GLU A 20 -29.81 -1.63 -13.27
C GLU A 20 -28.94 -0.39 -13.17
N ALA A 21 -28.85 0.24 -11.98
CA ALA A 21 -27.95 1.37 -11.72
C ALA A 21 -26.48 1.01 -12.02
N PHE A 22 -26.03 -0.18 -11.61
CA PHE A 22 -24.68 -0.66 -11.87
C PHE A 22 -24.42 -0.92 -13.37
N ARG A 23 -25.44 -1.40 -14.12
CA ARG A 23 -25.35 -1.55 -15.58
C ARG A 23 -25.26 -0.21 -16.30
N GLN A 24 -26.03 0.77 -15.87
CA GLN A 24 -26.04 2.12 -16.44
C GLN A 24 -24.70 2.83 -16.16
N GLU A 25 -24.19 2.72 -14.93
CA GLU A 25 -22.89 3.26 -14.57
C GLU A 25 -21.74 2.63 -15.39
N LYS A 26 -21.77 1.30 -15.55
CA LYS A 26 -20.82 0.59 -16.44
C LYS A 26 -20.90 1.05 -17.90
N LYS A 27 -22.12 1.29 -18.44
CA LYS A 27 -22.30 1.83 -19.79
C LYS A 27 -21.75 3.26 -19.89
N LYS A 28 -21.99 4.11 -18.90
CA LYS A 28 -21.48 5.48 -18.83
C LYS A 28 -19.95 5.53 -18.83
N VAL A 29 -19.31 4.78 -17.93
CA VAL A 29 -17.85 4.67 -17.85
C VAL A 29 -17.24 4.13 -19.15
N LYS A 30 -17.90 3.13 -19.80
CA LYS A 30 -17.42 2.60 -21.09
C LYS A 30 -17.50 3.65 -22.19
N LYS A 31 -18.56 4.48 -22.22
CA LYS A 31 -18.73 5.56 -23.22
C LYS A 31 -17.74 6.69 -23.00
N GLU A 32 -17.51 7.10 -21.76
CA GLU A 32 -16.51 8.12 -21.40
C GLU A 32 -15.08 7.65 -21.76
N ARG A 33 -14.78 6.38 -21.52
CA ARG A 33 -13.48 5.79 -21.86
C ARG A 33 -13.27 5.73 -23.38
N ALA A 34 -14.30 5.42 -24.17
CA ALA A 34 -14.22 5.42 -25.64
C ALA A 34 -13.97 6.85 -26.17
N ALA A 35 -14.74 7.83 -25.69
CA ALA A 35 -14.57 9.24 -26.07
C ALA A 35 -13.17 9.77 -25.74
N TYR A 36 -12.62 9.42 -24.57
CA TYR A 36 -11.25 9.79 -24.20
C TYR A 36 -10.20 9.20 -25.15
N PHE A 37 -10.34 7.93 -25.54
CA PHE A 37 -9.40 7.32 -26.50
C PHE A 37 -9.51 7.92 -27.90
N ASP A 38 -10.70 8.32 -28.32
CA ASP A 38 -10.91 8.97 -29.61
C ASP A 38 -10.27 10.36 -29.60
N GLN A 39 -10.44 11.16 -28.55
CA GLN A 39 -9.73 12.43 -28.37
C GLN A 39 -8.21 12.27 -28.39
N LEU A 40 -7.69 11.22 -27.73
CA LEU A 40 -6.25 10.94 -27.70
C LEU A 40 -5.69 10.56 -29.09
N LYS A 41 -6.48 9.83 -29.91
CA LYS A 41 -6.13 9.51 -31.30
C LYS A 41 -6.11 10.77 -32.18
N GLU A 42 -7.09 11.61 -31.98
CA GLU A 42 -7.21 12.85 -32.74
C GLU A 42 -6.09 13.84 -32.41
N ALA A 43 -5.75 14.01 -31.12
CA ALA A 43 -4.60 14.80 -30.68
C ALA A 43 -3.26 14.28 -31.24
N LYS A 44 -3.07 12.94 -31.27
CA LYS A 44 -1.88 12.35 -31.89
C LYS A 44 -1.82 12.57 -33.40
N ARG A 45 -2.97 12.54 -34.08
CA ARG A 45 -3.07 12.81 -35.54
C ARG A 45 -2.76 14.27 -35.85
N GLN A 46 -3.29 15.20 -35.07
CA GLN A 46 -3.01 16.63 -35.20
C GLN A 46 -1.54 16.96 -34.95
N ALA A 47 -0.94 16.37 -33.84
CA ALA A 47 0.49 16.54 -33.57
C ALA A 47 1.39 15.97 -34.68
N ALA A 48 0.97 14.90 -35.35
CA ALA A 48 1.70 14.33 -36.49
C ALA A 48 1.62 15.24 -37.72
N ILE A 49 0.46 15.83 -37.99
CA ILE A 49 0.23 16.80 -39.10
C ILE A 49 1.05 18.06 -38.83
N GLU A 50 1.09 18.54 -37.60
CA GLU A 50 1.83 19.76 -37.23
C GLU A 50 3.36 19.55 -37.35
N ARG A 51 3.87 18.37 -36.98
CA ARG A 51 5.26 17.95 -37.20
C ARG A 51 5.62 17.83 -38.67
N ALA A 52 4.67 17.44 -39.55
CA ALA A 52 4.86 17.34 -40.98
C ALA A 52 4.87 18.71 -41.66
N LYS A 53 4.17 19.72 -41.08
CA LYS A 53 4.11 21.10 -41.61
C LYS A 53 5.36 21.95 -41.25
N ASN A 54 6.11 21.60 -40.20
CA ASN A 54 7.28 22.33 -39.73
C ASN A 54 8.53 21.43 -39.59
N PRO A 55 9.22 21.03 -40.68
CA PRO A 55 10.38 20.16 -40.64
C PRO A 55 11.67 20.83 -40.09
N HIS A 56 11.70 22.15 -39.84
CA HIS A 56 12.94 22.89 -39.60
C HIS A 56 13.27 23.23 -38.11
N GLN A 57 12.54 22.75 -37.13
CA GLN A 57 12.81 23.09 -35.71
C GLN A 57 13.44 21.98 -34.85
N SER A 58 13.88 20.86 -35.42
CA SER A 58 14.51 19.78 -34.63
C SER A 58 16.01 19.53 -34.93
N ALA A 59 16.71 20.50 -35.49
CA ALA A 59 18.14 20.40 -35.78
C ALA A 59 18.96 21.43 -35.02
N LYS A 60 19.16 21.23 -33.70
CA LYS A 60 20.31 21.80 -32.96
C LYS A 60 20.57 20.90 -31.74
N THR A 61 21.49 20.02 -31.91
CA THR A 61 22.55 19.50 -30.99
C THR A 61 22.96 18.09 -31.37
N ALA A 62 23.88 17.94 -32.30
CA ALA A 62 24.84 16.83 -32.35
C ALA A 62 25.96 17.16 -33.35
N ALA A 63 27.19 17.22 -32.86
CA ALA A 63 28.41 17.39 -33.65
C ALA A 63 28.74 16.12 -34.46
N PRO A 64 29.58 16.21 -35.50
CA PRO A 64 29.64 15.20 -36.58
C PRO A 64 30.61 14.06 -36.28
N ALA A 65 30.21 12.86 -36.56
CA ALA A 65 31.09 11.72 -36.66
C ALA A 65 30.90 10.97 -37.99
N SER A 66 32.03 10.68 -38.62
CA SER A 66 32.33 10.12 -39.89
C SER A 66 31.49 8.93 -40.37
N LYS A 67 31.28 8.86 -41.70
CA LYS A 67 30.69 7.73 -42.43
C LYS A 67 31.61 6.52 -42.44
N PRO A 68 31.05 5.34 -42.36
CA PRO A 68 31.53 4.25 -43.19
C PRO A 68 30.45 3.52 -44.00
N THR A 69 30.91 2.96 -45.06
CA THR A 69 30.39 2.22 -46.17
C THR A 69 29.32 1.14 -45.91
N LYS A 70 28.49 0.94 -46.95
CA LYS A 70 27.40 -0.03 -47.10
C LYS A 70 27.85 -1.49 -46.91
N ALA A 71 27.15 -2.22 -46.07
CA ALA A 71 27.06 -3.67 -46.11
C ALA A 71 25.58 -4.11 -45.87
N ALA A 72 25.17 -5.18 -46.54
CA ALA A 72 23.79 -5.64 -46.72
C ALA A 72 23.07 -6.08 -45.41
N PRO A 73 21.73 -6.21 -45.42
CA PRO A 73 20.94 -6.37 -44.18
C PRO A 73 20.94 -7.83 -43.69
N VAL A 74 21.60 -8.07 -42.57
CA VAL A 74 21.40 -9.29 -41.81
C VAL A 74 20.19 -9.06 -40.86
N LYS A 75 19.16 -9.86 -41.01
CA LYS A 75 17.99 -9.90 -40.08
C LYS A 75 18.49 -10.23 -38.67
N LYS A 76 18.59 -9.23 -37.82
CA LYS A 76 18.76 -9.43 -36.38
C LYS A 76 17.39 -9.64 -35.77
N GLY A 77 17.17 -10.86 -35.24
CA GLY A 77 16.05 -11.14 -34.35
C GLY A 77 16.06 -10.15 -33.18
N ALA A 78 14.88 -9.63 -32.85
CA ALA A 78 14.66 -8.76 -31.70
C ALA A 78 14.96 -9.58 -30.43
N ALA A 79 16.15 -9.43 -29.89
CA ALA A 79 16.44 -9.86 -28.53
C ALA A 79 15.67 -8.87 -27.61
N GLU A 80 14.59 -9.33 -26.98
CA GLU A 80 13.98 -8.66 -25.84
C GLU A 80 15.10 -8.41 -24.81
N LYS A 81 15.44 -7.14 -24.60
CA LYS A 81 16.28 -6.74 -23.47
C LYS A 81 15.51 -7.07 -22.21
N GLU A 82 15.74 -8.21 -21.59
CA GLU A 82 15.32 -8.48 -20.23
C GLU A 82 15.76 -7.30 -19.38
N LYS A 83 14.78 -6.58 -18.80
CA LYS A 83 15.05 -5.57 -17.78
C LYS A 83 15.63 -6.30 -16.56
N VAL A 84 16.93 -6.34 -16.47
CA VAL A 84 17.60 -6.86 -15.28
C VAL A 84 17.16 -5.99 -14.10
N GLU A 85 16.30 -6.51 -13.26
CA GLU A 85 15.84 -5.79 -12.06
C GLU A 85 17.04 -5.60 -11.14
N THR A 86 17.38 -4.33 -10.92
CA THR A 86 18.40 -3.93 -9.96
C THR A 86 17.76 -3.36 -8.71
N MET A 87 18.31 -3.67 -7.54
CA MET A 87 17.85 -3.11 -6.26
C MET A 87 19.03 -2.70 -5.38
N PRO A 88 18.83 -1.72 -4.44
CA PRO A 88 19.85 -1.36 -3.47
C PRO A 88 20.25 -2.55 -2.59
N LEU A 89 21.53 -2.67 -2.25
CA LEU A 89 22.11 -3.78 -1.48
C LEU A 89 21.41 -3.96 -0.12
N ASN A 90 21.11 -2.85 0.59
CA ASN A 90 20.37 -2.91 1.86
C ASN A 90 18.94 -3.46 1.67
N LYS A 91 18.29 -3.19 0.53
CA LYS A 91 16.98 -3.76 0.20
C LYS A 91 17.12 -5.26 -0.08
N PHE A 92 18.13 -5.67 -0.83
CA PHE A 92 18.42 -7.06 -1.15
C PHE A 92 18.60 -7.89 0.14
N MET A 93 19.44 -7.43 1.09
CA MET A 93 19.65 -8.12 2.37
C MET A 93 18.35 -8.31 3.17
N ALA A 94 17.49 -7.29 3.15
CA ALA A 94 16.20 -7.39 3.80
C ALA A 94 15.26 -8.39 3.10
N HIS A 95 15.31 -8.50 1.77
CA HIS A 95 14.56 -9.50 1.00
C HIS A 95 15.07 -10.92 1.23
N CYS A 96 16.35 -11.06 1.61
CA CYS A 96 16.91 -12.35 2.03
C CYS A 96 16.52 -12.74 3.47
N GLY A 97 15.75 -11.91 4.19
CA GLY A 97 15.31 -12.19 5.56
C GLY A 97 16.40 -12.02 6.64
N VAL A 98 17.62 -11.62 6.27
CA VAL A 98 18.77 -11.55 7.18
C VAL A 98 18.61 -10.44 8.22
N SER A 99 18.10 -9.27 7.81
CA SER A 99 18.02 -8.11 8.68
C SER A 99 16.94 -7.11 8.23
N SER A 100 16.69 -6.06 9.03
CA SER A 100 15.96 -4.91 8.50
C SER A 100 16.83 -4.14 7.52
N ARG A 101 16.22 -3.28 6.67
CA ARG A 101 16.98 -2.40 5.79
C ARG A 101 17.92 -1.45 6.56
N ARG A 102 17.56 -1.07 7.80
CA ARG A 102 18.37 -0.18 8.65
C ARG A 102 19.55 -0.94 9.21
N ASP A 103 19.38 -2.12 9.76
CA ASP A 103 20.47 -2.96 10.26
C ASP A 103 21.43 -3.35 9.13
N ALA A 104 20.89 -3.63 7.93
CA ALA A 104 21.70 -3.88 6.74
C ALA A 104 22.63 -2.70 6.42
N VAL A 105 22.21 -1.45 6.63
CA VAL A 105 23.07 -0.27 6.46
C VAL A 105 24.30 -0.35 7.38
N THR A 106 24.09 -0.73 8.64
CA THR A 106 25.19 -0.90 9.61
C THR A 106 26.13 -2.01 9.17
N PHE A 107 25.62 -3.19 8.85
CA PHE A 107 26.44 -4.33 8.41
C PHE A 107 27.25 -4.06 7.14
N ILE A 108 26.67 -3.31 6.18
CA ILE A 108 27.37 -2.93 4.95
C ILE A 108 28.52 -1.97 5.28
N LYS A 109 28.27 -0.94 6.09
CA LYS A 109 29.30 0.02 6.51
C LYS A 109 30.43 -0.62 7.31
N GLU A 110 30.15 -1.67 8.06
CA GLU A 110 31.13 -2.46 8.80
C GLU A 110 31.93 -3.43 7.91
N GLY A 111 31.70 -3.45 6.57
CA GLY A 111 32.42 -4.31 5.64
C GLY A 111 32.08 -5.78 5.70
N LYS A 112 30.96 -6.16 6.36
CA LYS A 112 30.52 -7.55 6.53
C LYS A 112 29.88 -8.15 5.25
N VAL A 113 29.70 -7.33 4.19
CA VAL A 113 29.02 -7.70 2.96
C VAL A 113 29.94 -7.67 1.76
N LYS A 114 29.95 -8.77 0.98
CA LYS A 114 30.68 -8.88 -0.27
C LYS A 114 29.72 -9.05 -1.44
N VAL A 115 29.99 -8.38 -2.54
CA VAL A 115 29.28 -8.53 -3.82
C VAL A 115 30.30 -8.99 -4.85
N ASN A 116 30.06 -10.14 -5.46
CA ASN A 116 30.97 -10.77 -6.43
C ASN A 116 32.43 -10.87 -5.92
N GLY A 117 32.59 -11.18 -4.63
CA GLY A 117 33.87 -11.33 -3.95
C GLY A 117 34.49 -10.04 -3.38
N GLN A 118 33.99 -8.87 -3.77
CA GLN A 118 34.50 -7.57 -3.31
C GLN A 118 33.66 -7.02 -2.13
N VAL A 119 34.35 -6.44 -1.13
CA VAL A 119 33.67 -5.76 -0.01
C VAL A 119 33.03 -4.48 -0.51
N VAL A 120 31.76 -4.29 -0.20
CA VAL A 120 31.00 -3.08 -0.54
C VAL A 120 30.60 -2.37 0.75
N LEU A 121 30.91 -1.07 0.85
CA LEU A 121 30.62 -0.22 2.02
C LEU A 121 29.40 0.71 1.79
N GLU A 122 28.91 0.79 0.55
CA GLU A 122 27.80 1.66 0.18
C GLU A 122 26.45 0.91 0.27
N PRO A 123 25.54 1.31 1.18
CA PRO A 123 24.24 0.64 1.32
C PRO A 123 23.32 0.78 0.11
N GLY A 124 23.49 1.86 -0.66
CA GLY A 124 22.74 2.17 -1.89
C GLY A 124 23.26 1.47 -3.13
N PHE A 125 24.40 0.77 -3.04
CA PHE A 125 24.99 0.04 -4.16
C PHE A 125 23.95 -0.86 -4.84
N LYS A 126 23.82 -0.71 -6.16
CA LYS A 126 22.80 -1.45 -6.92
C LYS A 126 23.30 -2.83 -7.30
N VAL A 127 22.61 -3.83 -6.83
CA VAL A 127 22.88 -5.24 -7.12
C VAL A 127 21.82 -5.80 -8.07
N LYS A 128 22.22 -6.76 -8.89
CA LYS A 128 21.35 -7.55 -9.76
C LYS A 128 20.96 -8.84 -9.05
N THR A 129 19.87 -9.45 -9.46
CA THR A 129 19.46 -10.78 -8.95
C THR A 129 20.46 -11.90 -9.28
N THR A 130 21.33 -11.68 -10.27
CA THR A 130 22.38 -12.60 -10.68
C THR A 130 23.68 -12.46 -9.91
N ASP A 131 23.85 -11.36 -9.13
CA ASP A 131 25.09 -11.12 -8.38
C ASP A 131 25.20 -12.09 -7.20
N GLU A 132 26.44 -12.54 -6.92
CA GLU A 132 26.74 -13.34 -5.74
C GLU A 132 26.94 -12.40 -4.54
N ILE A 133 26.03 -12.45 -3.58
CA ILE A 133 26.10 -11.62 -2.39
C ILE A 133 26.35 -12.51 -1.18
N LYS A 134 27.38 -12.16 -0.39
CA LYS A 134 27.77 -12.86 0.83
C LYS A 134 27.68 -11.93 2.03
N PHE A 135 27.07 -12.39 3.12
CA PHE A 135 27.09 -11.76 4.43
C PHE A 135 27.81 -12.66 5.42
N ASN A 136 28.83 -12.15 6.08
CA ASN A 136 29.73 -12.93 6.95
C ASN A 136 30.23 -14.22 6.24
N ASN A 137 30.64 -14.12 4.98
CA ASN A 137 31.07 -15.18 4.08
C ASN A 137 29.98 -16.24 3.72
N LYS A 138 28.74 -16.10 4.21
CA LYS A 138 27.61 -16.96 3.80
C LYS A 138 26.87 -16.34 2.64
N LYS A 139 26.60 -17.13 1.59
CA LYS A 139 25.85 -16.70 0.41
C LYS A 139 24.40 -16.43 0.77
N LEU A 140 23.87 -15.29 0.30
CA LEU A 140 22.50 -14.89 0.48
C LEU A 140 21.62 -15.29 -0.72
N PHE A 141 20.41 -15.71 -0.41
CA PHE A 141 19.37 -16.02 -1.39
C PHE A 141 18.12 -15.23 -1.05
N VAL A 142 17.46 -14.70 -2.07
CA VAL A 142 16.17 -14.03 -1.85
C VAL A 142 15.15 -15.06 -1.40
N THR A 143 14.48 -14.78 -0.29
CA THR A 143 13.41 -15.62 0.26
C THR A 143 12.28 -15.77 -0.77
N LYS A 144 11.98 -17.01 -1.16
CA LYS A 144 10.88 -17.32 -2.08
C LYS A 144 9.54 -17.53 -1.35
N ASN A 145 9.61 -17.88 -0.06
CA ASN A 145 8.43 -18.14 0.75
C ASN A 145 7.81 -16.82 1.25
N LEU A 146 6.87 -16.29 0.47
CA LEU A 146 6.14 -15.09 0.86
C LEU A 146 5.01 -15.45 1.85
N VAL A 147 5.02 -14.80 2.99
CA VAL A 147 4.08 -15.03 4.09
C VAL A 147 3.16 -13.81 4.25
N TYR A 148 1.87 -14.06 4.41
CA TYR A 148 0.85 -13.02 4.58
C TYR A 148 -0.08 -13.41 5.72
N ILE A 149 -0.06 -12.64 6.80
CA ILE A 149 -0.80 -12.88 8.02
C ILE A 149 -1.75 -11.74 8.30
N LEU A 150 -3.00 -12.05 8.62
CA LEU A 150 -3.97 -11.13 9.20
C LEU A 150 -4.08 -11.43 10.69
N LEU A 151 -3.73 -10.45 11.50
CA LEU A 151 -3.85 -10.48 12.97
C LEU A 151 -5.01 -9.58 13.39
N ASN A 152 -5.86 -10.05 14.30
CA ASN A 152 -6.78 -9.20 15.04
C ASN A 152 -6.09 -8.71 16.31
N LYS A 153 -5.32 -7.63 16.18
CA LYS A 153 -4.46 -7.07 17.24
C LYS A 153 -5.29 -6.71 18.49
N PRO A 154 -4.95 -7.19 19.67
CA PRO A 154 -5.54 -6.73 20.94
C PRO A 154 -4.93 -5.38 21.37
N LYS A 155 -5.52 -4.74 22.38
CA LYS A 155 -4.89 -3.62 23.10
C LYS A 155 -3.63 -4.10 23.82
N ASP A 156 -2.81 -3.17 24.25
CA ASP A 156 -1.58 -3.37 25.03
C ASP A 156 -0.40 -4.02 24.32
N TYR A 157 -0.52 -4.34 23.04
CA TYR A 157 0.58 -4.76 22.18
C TYR A 157 1.04 -3.61 21.28
N ILE A 158 2.35 -3.42 21.19
CA ILE A 158 2.94 -2.41 20.29
C ILE A 158 3.25 -3.00 18.91
N THR A 159 3.13 -2.17 17.88
CA THR A 159 3.37 -2.57 16.49
C THR A 159 4.80 -2.22 16.09
N THR A 160 5.73 -3.05 16.52
CA THR A 160 7.15 -2.94 16.19
C THR A 160 7.78 -4.32 16.01
N THR A 161 8.91 -4.38 15.32
CA THR A 161 9.73 -5.61 15.19
C THR A 161 10.79 -5.71 16.28
N ASP A 162 11.12 -4.59 16.91
CA ASP A 162 12.08 -4.50 18.00
C ASP A 162 11.61 -3.45 19.01
N ASP A 163 11.78 -3.73 20.30
CA ASP A 163 11.42 -2.82 21.37
C ASP A 163 12.49 -2.82 22.47
N PRO A 164 13.29 -1.76 22.58
CA PRO A 164 14.33 -1.67 23.63
C PRO A 164 13.78 -1.69 25.06
N GLN A 165 12.48 -1.40 25.25
CA GLN A 165 11.83 -1.37 26.56
C GLN A 165 11.18 -2.73 26.94
N GLY A 166 11.31 -3.76 26.11
CA GLY A 166 10.80 -5.09 26.40
C GLY A 166 9.27 -5.21 26.51
N ARG A 167 8.50 -4.25 25.96
CA ARG A 167 7.02 -4.30 25.96
C ARG A 167 6.50 -5.40 25.05
N LYS A 168 5.26 -5.84 25.29
CA LYS A 168 4.59 -6.84 24.44
C LYS A 168 4.46 -6.34 23.00
N THR A 169 5.03 -7.08 22.05
CA THR A 169 4.97 -6.75 20.62
C THR A 169 3.98 -7.66 19.88
N VAL A 170 3.48 -7.18 18.73
CA VAL A 170 2.59 -7.97 17.87
C VAL A 170 3.26 -9.24 17.33
N LEU A 171 4.60 -9.29 17.26
CA LEU A 171 5.32 -10.47 16.80
C LEU A 171 5.19 -11.65 17.79
N GLN A 172 5.08 -11.37 19.09
CA GLN A 172 4.87 -12.42 20.09
C GLN A 172 3.55 -13.18 19.88
N LEU A 173 2.52 -12.51 19.29
CA LEU A 173 1.24 -13.15 19.02
C LEU A 173 1.28 -14.10 17.82
N ILE A 174 2.29 -13.99 16.98
CA ILE A 174 2.42 -14.76 15.73
C ILE A 174 3.71 -15.59 15.69
N ASN A 175 4.41 -15.75 16.80
CA ASN A 175 5.70 -16.47 16.87
C ASN A 175 5.64 -17.91 16.36
N GLN A 176 4.48 -18.55 16.47
CA GLN A 176 4.24 -19.92 15.97
C GLN A 176 3.73 -19.97 14.51
N ALA A 177 3.53 -18.81 13.86
CA ALA A 177 2.96 -18.78 12.53
C ALA A 177 3.96 -19.16 11.43
N THR A 178 5.21 -18.75 11.57
CA THR A 178 6.23 -18.92 10.54
C THR A 178 7.63 -18.71 11.11
N GLU A 179 8.61 -19.37 10.52
CA GLU A 179 10.04 -19.13 10.77
C GLU A 179 10.57 -17.92 9.99
N GLU A 180 9.83 -17.50 8.96
CA GLU A 180 10.21 -16.37 8.11
C GLU A 180 10.13 -15.05 8.89
N ARG A 181 11.07 -14.15 8.62
CA ARG A 181 11.10 -12.82 9.22
C ARG A 181 9.99 -11.93 8.64
N VAL A 182 8.85 -11.89 9.30
CA VAL A 182 7.73 -11.01 8.92
C VAL A 182 7.71 -9.71 9.74
N TYR A 183 7.08 -8.68 9.20
CA TYR A 183 6.91 -7.38 9.85
C TYR A 183 5.53 -6.79 9.55
N PRO A 184 5.01 -5.91 10.42
CA PRO A 184 3.68 -5.33 10.24
C PRO A 184 3.63 -4.33 9.08
N ILE A 185 2.53 -4.35 8.34
CA ILE A 185 2.20 -3.35 7.31
C ILE A 185 1.53 -2.16 7.97
N GLY A 186 2.29 -1.10 8.19
CA GLY A 186 1.85 0.05 8.95
C GLY A 186 1.77 -0.23 10.45
N ARG A 187 1.15 0.68 11.19
CA ARG A 187 1.08 0.60 12.66
C ARG A 187 -0.35 0.80 13.16
N LEU A 188 -0.60 0.21 14.32
CA LEU A 188 -1.70 0.55 15.22
C LEU A 188 -1.09 0.93 16.57
N ASP A 189 -1.65 1.95 17.21
CA ASP A 189 -1.21 2.35 18.55
C ASP A 189 -1.41 1.23 19.57
N ARG A 190 -0.73 1.32 20.71
CA ARG A 190 -0.85 0.34 21.83
C ARG A 190 -2.32 0.10 22.21
N ASN A 191 -3.09 1.20 22.36
CA ASN A 191 -4.50 1.17 22.78
C ASN A 191 -5.49 1.11 21.61
N THR A 192 -5.02 0.81 20.39
CA THR A 192 -5.85 0.58 19.21
C THR A 192 -5.85 -0.90 18.89
N SER A 193 -7.01 -1.45 18.60
CA SER A 193 -7.20 -2.85 18.27
C SER A 193 -7.59 -3.05 16.80
N GLY A 194 -7.69 -4.29 16.34
CA GLY A 194 -8.28 -4.66 15.06
C GLY A 194 -7.30 -5.18 14.02
N VAL A 195 -7.71 -5.09 12.76
CA VAL A 195 -6.99 -5.68 11.62
C VAL A 195 -5.59 -5.13 11.49
N LEU A 196 -4.58 -5.98 11.57
CA LEU A 196 -3.19 -5.69 11.25
C LEU A 196 -2.65 -6.76 10.31
N LEU A 197 -2.02 -6.35 9.24
CA LEU A 197 -1.36 -7.26 8.30
C LEU A 197 0.12 -7.35 8.62
N LEU A 198 0.69 -8.56 8.51
CA LEU A 198 2.13 -8.80 8.63
C LEU A 198 2.58 -9.62 7.43
N THR A 199 3.78 -9.34 6.92
CA THR A 199 4.34 -10.01 5.74
C THR A 199 5.86 -9.83 5.68
N ASN A 200 6.52 -10.63 4.84
CA ASN A 200 7.90 -10.43 4.37
C ASN A 200 7.95 -9.85 2.94
N ASP A 201 6.79 -9.59 2.29
CA ASP A 201 6.68 -8.97 0.97
C ASP A 201 6.83 -7.45 1.08
N GLY A 202 8.05 -6.95 0.79
CA GLY A 202 8.38 -5.52 0.88
C GLY A 202 7.66 -4.67 -0.16
N ASP A 203 7.40 -5.20 -1.34
CA ASP A 203 6.75 -4.46 -2.42
C ASP A 203 5.25 -4.30 -2.13
N LEU A 204 4.60 -5.34 -1.59
CA LEU A 204 3.22 -5.23 -1.11
C LEU A 204 3.13 -4.27 0.09
N THR A 205 4.10 -4.33 1.02
CA THR A 205 4.15 -3.41 2.16
C THR A 205 4.21 -1.96 1.70
N GLN A 206 5.05 -1.64 0.72
CA GLN A 206 5.15 -0.30 0.16
C GLN A 206 3.82 0.14 -0.47
N LYS A 207 3.17 -0.72 -1.25
CA LYS A 207 1.87 -0.43 -1.87
C LYS A 207 0.78 -0.14 -0.84
N LEU A 208 0.71 -0.91 0.24
CA LEU A 208 -0.34 -0.77 1.22
C LEU A 208 -0.10 0.37 2.23
N SER A 209 1.16 0.77 2.46
CA SER A 209 1.51 1.79 3.45
C SER A 209 1.72 3.18 2.87
N HIS A 210 2.13 3.31 1.61
CA HIS A 210 2.44 4.61 1.03
C HIS A 210 1.16 5.44 0.77
N PRO A 211 1.13 6.73 1.15
CA PRO A 211 -0.06 7.58 1.03
C PRO A 211 -0.65 7.69 -0.37
N SER A 212 0.22 7.67 -1.42
CA SER A 212 -0.23 7.80 -2.83
C SER A 212 -1.15 6.68 -3.32
N TYR A 213 -1.21 5.57 -2.61
CA TYR A 213 -2.13 4.47 -2.97
C TYR A 213 -3.51 4.60 -2.33
N GLU A 214 -3.72 5.58 -1.45
CA GLU A 214 -5.02 5.90 -0.83
C GLU A 214 -5.74 4.66 -0.28
N VAL A 215 -4.99 3.79 0.39
CA VAL A 215 -5.53 2.53 0.91
C VAL A 215 -6.54 2.78 2.02
N LYS A 216 -7.77 2.38 1.79
CA LYS A 216 -8.90 2.59 2.68
C LYS A 216 -8.79 1.79 3.97
N LYS A 217 -9.16 2.43 5.07
CA LYS A 217 -9.19 1.89 6.43
C LYS A 217 -10.52 2.28 7.06
N ILE A 218 -11.22 1.30 7.63
CA ILE A 218 -12.45 1.58 8.38
C ILE A 218 -12.19 1.30 9.84
N TYR A 219 -12.57 2.24 10.68
CA TYR A 219 -12.48 2.14 12.13
C TYR A 219 -13.87 2.24 12.77
N GLU A 220 -14.07 1.45 13.80
CA GLU A 220 -15.12 1.64 14.79
C GLU A 220 -14.53 2.44 15.95
N VAL A 221 -15.17 3.56 16.27
CA VAL A 221 -14.73 4.50 17.28
C VAL A 221 -15.81 4.56 18.37
N LYS A 222 -15.42 4.34 19.62
CA LYS A 222 -16.29 4.56 20.78
C LYS A 222 -15.87 5.86 21.48
N LEU A 223 -16.77 6.83 21.49
CA LEU A 223 -16.57 8.14 22.12
C LEU A 223 -17.02 8.12 23.59
N ASP A 224 -16.62 9.13 24.35
CA ASP A 224 -17.07 9.39 25.73
C ASP A 224 -18.52 9.85 25.81
N LYS A 225 -19.02 10.47 24.75
CA LYS A 225 -20.39 11.04 24.65
C LYS A 225 -20.92 10.92 23.22
N PRO A 226 -22.24 10.99 23.01
CA PRO A 226 -22.85 10.94 21.67
C PRO A 226 -22.32 12.04 20.75
N LEU A 227 -21.98 11.69 19.50
CA LEU A 227 -21.59 12.65 18.47
C LEU A 227 -22.81 13.46 18.03
N THR A 228 -22.72 14.79 18.11
CA THR A 228 -23.79 15.67 17.66
C THR A 228 -23.90 15.67 16.14
N LYS A 229 -25.08 15.96 15.59
CA LYS A 229 -25.28 16.07 14.15
C LYS A 229 -24.42 17.19 13.54
N GLY A 230 -24.28 18.32 14.25
CA GLY A 230 -23.46 19.45 13.79
C GLY A 230 -21.98 19.07 13.64
N ASP A 231 -21.42 18.32 14.59
CA ASP A 231 -20.03 17.87 14.52
C ASP A 231 -19.84 16.73 13.52
N PHE A 232 -20.83 15.86 13.35
CA PHE A 232 -20.87 14.86 12.29
C PHE A 232 -20.75 15.53 10.90
N ASP A 233 -21.53 16.57 10.65
CA ASP A 233 -21.51 17.32 9.39
C ASP A 233 -20.18 18.07 9.19
N LYS A 234 -19.59 18.62 10.28
CA LYS A 234 -18.26 19.25 10.22
C LYS A 234 -17.18 18.26 9.80
N ILE A 235 -17.18 17.03 10.37
CA ILE A 235 -16.21 15.99 10.01
C ILE A 235 -16.34 15.63 8.52
N LEU A 236 -17.56 15.49 8.00
CA LEU A 236 -17.78 15.17 6.58
C LEU A 236 -17.35 16.29 5.63
N LYS A 237 -17.53 17.55 6.03
CA LYS A 237 -17.06 18.71 5.26
C LYS A 237 -15.53 18.82 5.24
N GLY A 238 -14.86 18.18 6.19
CA GLY A 238 -13.43 18.27 6.41
C GLY A 238 -13.06 19.20 7.55
N LEU A 239 -11.96 18.90 8.20
CA LEU A 239 -11.41 19.65 9.33
C LEU A 239 -9.99 20.14 9.00
N VAL A 240 -9.58 21.21 9.65
CA VAL A 240 -8.19 21.68 9.61
C VAL A 240 -7.55 21.33 10.96
N LEU A 241 -6.62 20.39 10.94
CA LEU A 241 -5.82 20.01 12.12
C LEU A 241 -4.49 20.76 12.09
N GLU A 242 -3.69 20.62 13.15
CA GLU A 242 -2.36 21.28 13.28
C GLU A 242 -1.41 20.98 12.10
N ASP A 243 -1.50 19.76 11.53
CA ASP A 243 -0.68 19.30 10.40
C ASP A 243 -1.39 19.42 9.04
N GLY A 244 -2.43 20.27 8.98
CA GLY A 244 -3.15 20.61 7.75
C GLY A 244 -4.52 19.95 7.61
N PRO A 245 -5.19 20.17 6.49
CA PRO A 245 -6.55 19.70 6.25
C PRO A 245 -6.65 18.19 6.25
N ILE A 246 -7.79 17.68 6.72
CA ILE A 246 -8.16 16.28 6.69
C ILE A 246 -9.59 16.12 6.20
N HIS A 247 -9.76 15.17 5.28
CA HIS A 247 -11.08 14.74 4.81
C HIS A 247 -11.26 13.27 5.17
N VAL A 248 -12.48 12.89 5.51
CA VAL A 248 -12.90 11.52 5.73
C VAL A 248 -13.65 11.03 4.51
N ASP A 249 -13.44 9.75 4.14
CA ASP A 249 -14.09 9.18 2.96
C ASP A 249 -15.56 8.86 3.25
N SER A 250 -15.87 8.45 4.50
CA SER A 250 -17.23 8.17 4.95
C SER A 250 -17.31 8.21 6.48
N LEU A 251 -18.48 8.59 6.99
CA LEU A 251 -18.79 8.62 8.42
C LEU A 251 -20.21 8.06 8.61
N ALA A 252 -20.43 7.27 9.64
CA ALA A 252 -21.75 6.73 9.96
C ALA A 252 -21.88 6.45 11.47
N TYR A 253 -23.08 6.56 12.01
CA TYR A 253 -23.37 5.99 13.33
C TYR A 253 -23.42 4.47 13.20
N ALA A 254 -22.63 3.75 14.01
CA ALA A 254 -22.56 2.30 13.98
C ALA A 254 -23.79 1.66 14.63
N ASP A 255 -24.40 2.34 15.58
CA ASP A 255 -25.66 1.97 16.22
C ASP A 255 -26.66 3.13 16.12
N SER A 256 -27.91 2.83 15.77
CA SER A 256 -29.00 3.80 15.71
C SER A 256 -29.41 4.32 17.08
N LYS A 257 -29.20 3.51 18.12
CA LYS A 257 -29.56 3.85 19.52
C LYS A 257 -28.41 4.52 20.28
N ASP A 258 -27.16 4.16 19.95
CA ASP A 258 -25.97 4.73 20.60
C ASP A 258 -25.13 5.55 19.61
N ARG A 259 -25.33 6.86 19.59
CA ARG A 259 -24.58 7.79 18.76
C ARG A 259 -23.14 8.03 19.23
N SER A 260 -22.69 7.38 20.30
CA SER A 260 -21.28 7.40 20.71
C SER A 260 -20.43 6.40 19.95
N VAL A 261 -21.04 5.44 19.22
CA VAL A 261 -20.33 4.45 18.41
C VAL A 261 -20.39 4.84 16.94
N ILE A 262 -19.22 5.17 16.37
CA ILE A 262 -19.07 5.77 15.04
C ILE A 262 -18.25 4.84 14.16
N GLY A 263 -18.70 4.62 12.93
CA GLY A 263 -17.90 4.05 11.86
C GLY A 263 -17.27 5.16 11.02
N ILE A 264 -15.95 5.18 10.88
CA ILE A 264 -15.23 6.17 10.08
C ILE A 264 -14.35 5.46 9.04
N GLU A 265 -14.46 5.88 7.77
CA GLU A 265 -13.60 5.44 6.67
C GLU A 265 -12.63 6.55 6.31
N ILE A 266 -11.34 6.22 6.25
CA ILE A 266 -10.25 7.13 5.89
C ILE A 266 -9.20 6.40 5.05
N HIS A 267 -8.49 7.12 4.18
CA HIS A 267 -7.27 6.65 3.51
C HIS A 267 -5.99 7.22 4.15
N SER A 268 -6.08 8.30 4.90
CA SER A 268 -4.94 8.93 5.58
C SER A 268 -4.21 7.96 6.53
N GLY A 269 -2.89 8.08 6.60
CA GLY A 269 -2.00 7.35 7.50
C GLY A 269 -1.29 8.24 8.52
N ARG A 270 -1.73 9.50 8.72
CA ARG A 270 -1.12 10.42 9.69
C ARG A 270 -1.18 9.84 11.11
N ASN A 271 -0.21 10.22 11.93
CA ASN A 271 -0.15 9.74 13.31
C ASN A 271 -1.44 10.07 14.07
N ARG A 272 -2.02 9.06 14.75
CA ARG A 272 -3.24 9.17 15.59
C ARG A 272 -4.42 9.91 14.95
N ILE A 273 -4.52 9.91 13.61
CA ILE A 273 -5.43 10.79 12.86
C ILE A 273 -6.90 10.66 13.30
N VAL A 274 -7.40 9.44 13.50
CA VAL A 274 -8.79 9.23 13.93
C VAL A 274 -9.02 9.86 15.33
N ARG A 275 -8.09 9.64 16.27
CA ARG A 275 -8.19 10.25 17.62
C ARG A 275 -8.18 11.77 17.54
N ARG A 276 -7.24 12.33 16.77
CA ARG A 276 -7.10 13.79 16.61
C ARG A 276 -8.32 14.45 15.96
N ILE A 277 -9.01 13.78 15.03
CA ILE A 277 -10.27 14.27 14.45
C ILE A 277 -11.32 14.49 15.55
N PHE A 278 -11.50 13.52 16.46
CA PHE A 278 -12.49 13.62 17.53
C PHE A 278 -11.99 14.51 18.69
N GLU A 279 -10.71 14.44 19.05
CA GLU A 279 -10.06 15.31 20.05
C GLU A 279 -10.18 16.80 19.66
N HIS A 280 -10.04 17.15 18.37
CA HIS A 280 -10.25 18.52 17.86
C HIS A 280 -11.68 19.05 18.12
N LEU A 281 -12.66 18.18 18.11
CA LEU A 281 -14.06 18.50 18.42
C LEU A 281 -14.42 18.29 19.91
N ARG A 282 -13.42 18.09 20.77
CA ARG A 282 -13.57 17.89 22.24
C ARG A 282 -14.34 16.62 22.60
N TYR A 283 -14.14 15.54 21.85
CA TYR A 283 -14.55 14.19 22.20
C TYR A 283 -13.33 13.35 22.58
N ASP A 284 -13.50 12.51 23.61
CA ASP A 284 -12.46 11.55 24.02
C ASP A 284 -12.74 10.17 23.41
N VAL A 285 -11.74 9.57 22.75
CA VAL A 285 -11.85 8.26 22.10
C VAL A 285 -11.55 7.16 23.11
N LYS A 286 -12.59 6.60 23.73
CA LYS A 286 -12.50 5.47 24.70
C LYS A 286 -12.16 4.14 24.05
N GLY A 287 -12.58 3.95 22.81
CA GLY A 287 -12.28 2.73 22.05
C GLY A 287 -11.98 3.04 20.59
N LEU A 288 -10.97 2.36 20.03
CA LEU A 288 -10.63 2.46 18.61
C LEU A 288 -10.26 1.08 18.10
N ASP A 289 -11.01 0.64 17.09
CA ASP A 289 -10.86 -0.68 16.51
C ASP A 289 -10.85 -0.63 14.99
N ARG A 290 -9.76 -1.02 14.34
CA ARG A 290 -9.71 -1.09 12.88
C ARG A 290 -10.46 -2.33 12.40
N VAL A 291 -11.65 -2.14 11.84
CA VAL A 291 -12.53 -3.23 11.39
C VAL A 291 -12.22 -3.69 9.97
N MET A 292 -11.65 -2.80 9.14
CA MET A 292 -11.23 -3.12 7.77
C MET A 292 -9.90 -2.44 7.41
N TYR A 293 -9.05 -3.14 6.66
CA TYR A 293 -7.84 -2.61 6.05
C TYR A 293 -7.68 -3.18 4.64
N ALA A 294 -7.57 -2.31 3.62
CA ALA A 294 -7.39 -2.72 2.22
C ALA A 294 -8.45 -3.73 1.73
N GLY A 295 -9.71 -3.61 2.18
CA GLY A 295 -10.80 -4.52 1.87
C GLY A 295 -10.85 -5.80 2.71
N LEU A 296 -9.83 -6.07 3.54
CA LEU A 296 -9.81 -7.22 4.43
C LEU A 296 -10.41 -6.89 5.79
N THR A 297 -11.21 -7.80 6.34
CA THR A 297 -11.87 -7.67 7.64
C THR A 297 -11.39 -8.73 8.61
N LYS A 298 -11.60 -8.49 9.91
CA LYS A 298 -11.30 -9.46 10.98
C LYS A 298 -12.39 -10.52 11.19
N LYS A 299 -13.30 -10.71 10.23
CA LYS A 299 -14.36 -11.71 10.33
C LYS A 299 -13.75 -13.09 10.59
N ASN A 300 -14.31 -13.84 11.54
CA ASN A 300 -13.86 -15.16 11.97
C ASN A 300 -12.42 -15.22 12.51
N VAL A 301 -11.89 -14.10 12.99
CA VAL A 301 -10.60 -14.04 13.69
C VAL A 301 -10.82 -13.38 15.04
N ASP A 302 -10.72 -14.14 16.11
CA ASP A 302 -10.89 -13.65 17.47
C ASP A 302 -9.79 -12.66 17.88
N ARG A 303 -10.05 -11.89 18.92
CA ARG A 303 -9.08 -10.92 19.45
C ARG A 303 -7.79 -11.63 19.91
N GLY A 304 -6.65 -11.18 19.42
CA GLY A 304 -5.34 -11.78 19.67
C GLY A 304 -5.01 -12.98 18.81
N LYS A 305 -5.95 -13.46 17.99
CA LYS A 305 -5.72 -14.56 17.03
C LYS A 305 -5.37 -14.01 15.64
N TRP A 306 -4.81 -14.89 14.84
CA TRP A 306 -4.35 -14.60 13.48
C TRP A 306 -4.75 -15.73 12.51
N ARG A 307 -4.68 -15.45 11.22
CA ARG A 307 -4.76 -16.44 10.14
C ARG A 307 -3.88 -16.03 8.97
N PHE A 308 -3.53 -16.99 8.14
CA PHE A 308 -2.96 -16.69 6.83
C PHE A 308 -4.02 -16.09 5.90
N LEU A 309 -3.56 -15.27 4.94
CA LEU A 309 -4.42 -14.81 3.86
C LEU A 309 -4.60 -15.90 2.82
N SER A 310 -5.80 -16.00 2.25
CA SER A 310 -6.08 -16.85 1.09
C SER A 310 -5.45 -16.27 -0.19
N GLU A 311 -5.23 -17.10 -1.20
CA GLU A 311 -4.70 -16.64 -2.49
C GLU A 311 -5.56 -15.54 -3.14
N LYS A 312 -6.91 -15.63 -2.99
CA LYS A 312 -7.84 -14.61 -3.48
C LYS A 312 -7.58 -13.25 -2.82
N GLU A 313 -7.38 -13.24 -1.51
CA GLU A 313 -7.06 -12.04 -0.74
C GLU A 313 -5.70 -11.45 -1.15
N ILE A 314 -4.69 -12.30 -1.30
CA ILE A 314 -3.35 -11.89 -1.75
C ILE A 314 -3.43 -11.26 -3.15
N ARG A 315 -4.15 -11.89 -4.08
CA ARG A 315 -4.35 -11.34 -5.43
C ARG A 315 -5.06 -9.98 -5.37
N LEU A 316 -6.14 -9.85 -4.59
CA LEU A 316 -6.83 -8.58 -4.40
C LEU A 316 -5.89 -7.49 -3.90
N LEU A 317 -5.05 -7.77 -2.90
CA LEU A 317 -4.08 -6.81 -2.38
C LEU A 317 -3.02 -6.43 -3.41
N LYS A 318 -2.49 -7.38 -4.17
CA LYS A 318 -1.48 -7.14 -5.22
C LYS A 318 -2.01 -6.28 -6.36
N TYR A 319 -3.29 -6.45 -6.72
CA TYR A 319 -3.95 -5.68 -7.78
C TYR A 319 -4.70 -4.45 -7.27
N LEU A 320 -4.69 -4.20 -5.96
CA LEU A 320 -5.29 -3.00 -5.38
C LEU A 320 -4.67 -1.76 -6.05
N ASN A 321 -5.51 -0.90 -6.64
CA ASN A 321 -5.09 0.31 -7.37
C ASN A 321 -4.18 0.08 -8.59
N ALA A 322 -4.09 -1.12 -9.16
CA ALA A 322 -3.36 -1.35 -10.40
C ALA A 322 -3.91 -0.47 -11.56
N SER A 323 -5.18 -0.12 -11.52
CA SER A 323 -5.85 0.77 -12.48
C SER A 323 -5.59 2.26 -12.25
N LYS A 324 -5.04 2.68 -11.10
CA LYS A 324 -4.71 4.10 -10.81
C LYS A 324 -3.32 4.52 -11.32
N LYS A 325 -2.48 3.58 -11.79
CA LYS A 325 -1.22 3.91 -12.46
C LYS A 325 -1.47 4.16 -13.94
N LYS A 326 -2.03 5.31 -14.27
CA LYS A 326 -1.96 5.90 -15.60
C LYS A 326 -1.68 7.38 -15.49
#